data_336b0d83e61ae60e06c980afca1275f8
#
_entry.id   336b0d83e61ae60e06c980afca1275f8
#
_cell.length_a   1.000
_cell.length_b   1.000
_cell.length_c   1.000
_cell.angle_alpha   90.00
_cell.angle_beta   90.00
_cell.angle_gamma   90.00
#
_symmetry.space_group_name_H-M   'P 1'
#
loop_
_entity.id
_entity.type
_entity.pdbx_description
1 polymer ?
#
loop_
_entity_poly.entity_id
_entity_poly.type
_entity_poly.pdbx_seq_one_letter_code
_entity_poly.pdbx_strand_id
1 'polypeptide(L)'
;EGGYGPKVRDGNNEPLECVMAAITAAGYQPGQDVVMGLDVASSEFWNHDHYELKTDGSWKTSADMIDWYAWIIENYPVVSIEDGLDQHDWEGWKALTERLGNRVQLVGDDLFVTNVKLLEYGINEHAGNAILIKPNQIGTLTETIAAVKMAKDAGYRTVMSHRSGETEDTSIAHLAVGLGTGQIKTGSLSRSERIAKYNELIRIA
;
A
#
# COMPACT_ATOMS: atom_id res chain seq x y z
N GLU A 1 -6.39 4.77 13.01
CA GLU A 1 -6.72 5.20 11.64
C GLU A 1 -8.23 5.17 11.33
N GLY A 2 -9.07 4.90 12.32
CA GLY A 2 -10.53 4.85 12.16
C GLY A 2 -11.07 3.56 11.54
N GLY A 3 -10.23 2.56 11.34
CA GLY A 3 -10.60 1.22 10.89
C GLY A 3 -10.88 0.25 12.02
N TYR A 4 -11.24 -0.98 11.67
CA TYR A 4 -11.44 -2.09 12.61
C TYR A 4 -10.22 -3.01 12.63
N GLY A 5 -9.79 -3.44 13.81
CA GLY A 5 -8.73 -4.41 14.05
C GLY A 5 -9.27 -5.68 14.71
N PRO A 6 -10.01 -6.55 13.99
CA PRO A 6 -10.56 -7.75 14.57
C PRO A 6 -9.47 -8.74 14.96
N LYS A 7 -9.75 -9.57 15.95
CA LYS A 7 -8.85 -10.66 16.31
C LYS A 7 -9.01 -11.81 15.31
N VAL A 8 -8.00 -11.99 14.48
CA VAL A 8 -7.93 -13.09 13.49
C VAL A 8 -7.76 -14.44 14.20
N ARG A 9 -8.47 -15.47 13.75
CA ARG A 9 -8.53 -16.81 14.35
C ARG A 9 -8.21 -17.93 13.36
N ASP A 10 -8.67 -17.78 12.11
CA ASP A 10 -8.67 -18.84 11.10
C ASP A 10 -7.63 -18.60 9.99
N GLY A 11 -6.49 -18.01 10.35
CA GLY A 11 -5.38 -17.77 9.43
C GLY A 11 -5.40 -16.40 8.75
N ASN A 12 -4.41 -16.18 7.90
CA ASN A 12 -4.12 -14.85 7.34
C ASN A 12 -5.10 -14.41 6.22
N ASN A 13 -5.97 -15.30 5.74
CA ASN A 13 -7.00 -14.97 4.75
C ASN A 13 -8.32 -14.51 5.39
N GLU A 14 -8.54 -14.75 6.67
CA GLU A 14 -9.76 -14.35 7.38
C GLU A 14 -10.10 -12.85 7.26
N PRO A 15 -9.14 -11.91 7.31
CA PRO A 15 -9.43 -10.50 7.07
C PRO A 15 -10.01 -10.23 5.68
N LEU A 16 -9.54 -10.94 4.64
CA LEU A 16 -10.04 -10.80 3.27
C LEU A 16 -11.50 -11.28 3.18
N GLU A 17 -11.80 -12.42 3.78
CA GLU A 17 -13.17 -12.95 3.87
C GLU A 17 -14.12 -11.98 4.60
N CYS A 18 -13.66 -11.41 5.73
CA CYS A 18 -14.44 -10.42 6.47
C CYS A 18 -14.74 -9.19 5.62
N VAL A 19 -13.77 -8.67 4.85
CA VAL A 19 -13.96 -7.51 3.97
C VAL A 19 -14.92 -7.86 2.84
N MET A 20 -14.78 -9.03 2.20
CA MET A 20 -15.71 -9.51 1.18
C MET A 20 -17.15 -9.57 1.67
N ALA A 21 -17.34 -10.18 2.86
CA ALA A 21 -18.66 -10.25 3.50
C ALA A 21 -19.23 -8.85 3.81
N ALA A 22 -18.38 -7.92 4.30
CA ALA A 22 -18.79 -6.57 4.62
C ALA A 22 -19.22 -5.77 3.38
N ILE A 23 -18.46 -5.87 2.27
CA ILE A 23 -18.82 -5.23 0.99
C ILE A 23 -20.19 -5.73 0.52
N THR A 24 -20.40 -7.04 0.54
CA THR A 24 -21.67 -7.66 0.12
C THR A 24 -22.82 -7.26 1.05
N ALA A 25 -22.59 -7.28 2.37
CA ALA A 25 -23.60 -6.88 3.37
C ALA A 25 -24.00 -5.40 3.24
N ALA A 26 -23.09 -4.55 2.76
CA ALA A 26 -23.35 -3.14 2.47
C ALA A 26 -24.12 -2.92 1.15
N GLY A 27 -24.42 -3.98 0.39
CA GLY A 27 -25.14 -3.92 -0.87
C GLY A 27 -24.28 -3.62 -2.10
N TYR A 28 -22.96 -3.72 -1.97
CA TYR A 28 -22.02 -3.50 -3.07
C TYR A 28 -21.47 -4.83 -3.61
N GLN A 29 -20.96 -4.79 -4.83
CA GLN A 29 -20.37 -5.95 -5.51
C GLN A 29 -18.83 -5.90 -5.40
N PRO A 30 -18.20 -6.89 -4.70
CA PRO A 30 -16.75 -6.99 -4.65
C PRO A 30 -16.16 -7.12 -6.06
N GLY A 31 -15.11 -6.38 -6.33
CA GLY A 31 -14.44 -6.37 -7.63
C GLY A 31 -15.08 -5.48 -8.69
N GLN A 32 -16.30 -4.99 -8.48
CA GLN A 32 -16.97 -4.04 -9.37
C GLN A 32 -17.12 -2.66 -8.72
N ASP A 33 -17.81 -2.60 -7.58
CA ASP A 33 -18.06 -1.34 -6.86
C ASP A 33 -16.90 -1.04 -5.89
N VAL A 34 -16.35 -2.09 -5.28
CA VAL A 34 -15.27 -2.01 -4.28
C VAL A 34 -14.21 -3.06 -4.58
N VAL A 35 -12.97 -2.64 -4.63
CA VAL A 35 -11.78 -3.49 -4.71
C VAL A 35 -10.96 -3.38 -3.42
N MET A 36 -10.04 -4.31 -3.20
CA MET A 36 -9.21 -4.34 -1.99
C MET A 36 -7.78 -3.93 -2.29
N GLY A 37 -7.17 -3.23 -1.34
CA GLY A 37 -5.74 -3.00 -1.24
C GLY A 37 -5.21 -3.61 0.05
N LEU A 38 -4.03 -4.20 0.00
CA LEU A 38 -3.32 -4.75 1.14
C LEU A 38 -2.15 -3.84 1.50
N ASP A 39 -1.96 -3.60 2.78
CA ASP A 39 -0.70 -3.15 3.36
C ASP A 39 -0.19 -4.28 4.25
N VAL A 40 0.79 -5.01 3.75
CA VAL A 40 1.29 -6.22 4.39
C VAL A 40 2.33 -5.90 5.46
N ALA A 41 3.06 -4.80 5.26
CA ALA A 41 4.14 -4.36 6.15
C ALA A 41 5.11 -5.51 6.49
N SER A 42 5.59 -6.22 5.47
CA SER A 42 6.29 -7.51 5.61
C SER A 42 7.58 -7.43 6.41
N SER A 43 8.22 -6.27 6.47
CA SER A 43 9.42 -6.05 7.30
C SER A 43 9.16 -6.25 8.79
N GLU A 44 7.91 -6.08 9.26
CA GLU A 44 7.52 -6.27 10.66
C GLU A 44 7.55 -7.74 11.14
N PHE A 45 7.54 -8.69 10.21
CA PHE A 45 7.59 -10.12 10.50
C PHE A 45 8.66 -10.87 9.69
N TRP A 46 9.62 -10.13 9.12
CA TRP A 46 10.83 -10.67 8.52
C TRP A 46 11.85 -11.08 9.60
N ASN A 47 12.36 -12.30 9.53
CA ASN A 47 13.37 -12.83 10.42
C ASN A 47 14.58 -13.30 9.62
N HIS A 48 15.37 -12.37 9.13
CA HIS A 48 16.67 -12.52 8.44
C HIS A 48 16.67 -13.38 7.17
N ASP A 49 15.88 -14.44 7.10
CA ASP A 49 15.86 -15.39 5.97
C ASP A 49 14.44 -15.90 5.61
N HIS A 50 13.44 -15.57 6.44
CA HIS A 50 12.05 -15.99 6.22
C HIS A 50 11.06 -15.03 6.87
N TYR A 51 9.80 -15.13 6.45
CA TYR A 51 8.66 -14.40 6.99
C TYR A 51 7.91 -15.28 8.00
N GLU A 52 7.78 -14.82 9.25
CA GLU A 52 7.07 -15.52 10.33
C GLU A 52 5.61 -15.09 10.39
N LEU A 53 4.69 -15.89 9.87
CA LEU A 53 3.25 -15.63 9.92
C LEU A 53 2.68 -16.10 11.26
N LYS A 54 2.65 -15.21 12.24
CA LYS A 54 2.30 -15.54 13.64
C LYS A 54 0.88 -16.09 13.82
N THR A 55 -0.04 -15.80 12.91
CA THR A 55 -1.44 -16.22 13.02
C THR A 55 -1.61 -17.72 12.85
N ASP A 56 -0.90 -18.32 11.91
CA ASP A 56 -0.96 -19.76 11.62
C ASP A 56 0.36 -20.48 11.95
N GLY A 57 1.36 -19.74 12.43
CA GLY A 57 2.68 -20.28 12.80
C GLY A 57 3.52 -20.76 11.62
N SER A 58 3.15 -20.40 10.39
CA SER A 58 3.89 -20.79 9.20
C SER A 58 5.08 -19.88 8.93
N TRP A 59 6.08 -20.43 8.26
CA TRP A 59 7.23 -19.72 7.75
C TRP A 59 7.19 -19.70 6.24
N LYS A 60 7.54 -18.58 5.64
CA LYS A 60 7.54 -18.40 4.18
C LYS A 60 8.84 -17.78 3.71
N THR A 61 9.38 -18.29 2.63
CA THR A 61 10.41 -17.61 1.84
C THR A 61 9.77 -16.49 1.01
N SER A 62 10.59 -15.63 0.38
CA SER A 62 10.09 -14.63 -0.57
C SER A 62 9.32 -15.27 -1.72
N ALA A 63 9.76 -16.42 -2.21
CA ALA A 63 9.07 -17.17 -3.25
C ALA A 63 7.69 -17.66 -2.78
N ASP A 64 7.58 -18.18 -1.55
CA ASP A 64 6.32 -18.62 -0.97
C ASP A 64 5.35 -17.44 -0.76
N MET A 65 5.86 -16.27 -0.38
CA MET A 65 5.05 -15.04 -0.27
C MET A 65 4.52 -14.62 -1.64
N ILE A 66 5.35 -14.65 -2.67
CA ILE A 66 4.95 -14.33 -4.05
C ILE A 66 3.87 -15.30 -4.54
N ASP A 67 4.02 -16.61 -4.28
CA ASP A 67 3.03 -17.62 -4.63
C ASP A 67 1.70 -17.37 -3.89
N TRP A 68 1.76 -16.99 -2.62
CA TRP A 68 0.58 -16.65 -1.85
C TRP A 68 -0.12 -15.39 -2.38
N TYR A 69 0.61 -14.34 -2.76
CA TYR A 69 0.02 -13.16 -3.40
C TYR A 69 -0.59 -13.49 -4.76
N ALA A 70 0.04 -14.36 -5.56
CA ALA A 70 -0.54 -14.83 -6.81
C ALA A 70 -1.89 -15.51 -6.57
N TRP A 71 -1.98 -16.36 -5.54
CA TRP A 71 -3.24 -16.99 -5.13
C TRP A 71 -4.26 -15.96 -4.63
N ILE A 72 -3.85 -14.99 -3.81
CA ILE A 72 -4.75 -13.93 -3.29
C ILE A 72 -5.40 -13.16 -4.43
N ILE A 73 -4.64 -12.66 -5.40
CA ILE A 73 -5.20 -11.87 -6.52
C ILE A 73 -6.05 -12.70 -7.49
N GLU A 74 -5.96 -14.01 -7.46
CA GLU A 74 -6.84 -14.90 -8.21
C GLU A 74 -8.18 -15.16 -7.50
N ASN A 75 -8.19 -15.12 -6.17
CA ASN A 75 -9.35 -15.48 -5.37
C ASN A 75 -10.10 -14.28 -4.77
N TYR A 76 -9.45 -13.12 -4.69
CA TYR A 76 -10.02 -11.90 -4.13
C TYR A 76 -9.80 -10.71 -5.07
N PRO A 77 -10.66 -9.70 -5.05
CA PRO A 77 -10.53 -8.50 -5.89
C PRO A 77 -9.45 -7.54 -5.35
N VAL A 78 -8.24 -8.06 -5.13
CA VAL A 78 -7.08 -7.28 -4.66
C VAL A 78 -6.38 -6.68 -5.88
N VAL A 79 -6.26 -5.34 -5.88
CA VAL A 79 -5.66 -4.57 -6.97
C VAL A 79 -4.37 -3.85 -6.57
N SER A 80 -4.04 -3.85 -5.28
CA SER A 80 -2.83 -3.20 -4.74
C SER A 80 -2.28 -3.98 -3.56
N ILE A 81 -0.95 -4.16 -3.54
CA ILE A 81 -0.20 -4.77 -2.43
C ILE A 81 0.92 -3.80 -2.07
N GLU A 82 0.89 -3.28 -0.85
CA GLU A 82 1.90 -2.41 -0.28
C GLU A 82 2.82 -3.23 0.63
N ASP A 83 4.13 -3.00 0.50
CA ASP A 83 5.20 -3.65 1.26
C ASP A 83 5.03 -5.17 1.38
N GLY A 84 4.81 -5.80 0.22
CA GLY A 84 4.59 -7.24 0.13
C GLY A 84 5.81 -8.09 0.52
N LEU A 85 7.02 -7.52 0.51
CA LEU A 85 8.25 -8.15 0.95
C LEU A 85 9.08 -7.19 1.79
N ASP A 86 10.10 -7.71 2.49
CA ASP A 86 11.01 -6.91 3.31
C ASP A 86 11.69 -5.79 2.52
N GLN A 87 11.90 -4.64 3.16
CA GLN A 87 12.48 -3.44 2.57
C GLN A 87 13.91 -3.62 2.05
N HIS A 88 14.61 -4.67 2.43
CA HIS A 88 15.97 -4.99 1.98
C HIS A 88 16.00 -6.17 1.00
N ASP A 89 14.88 -6.84 0.74
CA ASP A 89 14.78 -7.99 -0.17
C ASP A 89 14.58 -7.54 -1.63
N TRP A 90 15.56 -6.82 -2.17
CA TRP A 90 15.50 -6.29 -3.53
C TRP A 90 15.33 -7.37 -4.61
N GLU A 91 15.96 -8.53 -4.44
CA GLU A 91 15.80 -9.65 -5.37
C GLU A 91 14.40 -10.25 -5.32
N GLY A 92 13.83 -10.36 -4.13
CA GLY A 92 12.42 -10.74 -3.97
C GLY A 92 11.47 -9.73 -4.62
N TRP A 93 11.72 -8.43 -4.44
CA TRP A 93 10.91 -7.39 -5.06
C TRP A 93 10.96 -7.41 -6.60
N LYS A 94 12.12 -7.69 -7.20
CA LYS A 94 12.25 -7.91 -8.65
C LYS A 94 11.39 -9.09 -9.10
N ALA A 95 11.54 -10.24 -8.43
CA ALA A 95 10.78 -11.44 -8.74
C ALA A 95 9.26 -11.24 -8.56
N LEU A 96 8.85 -10.54 -7.50
CA LEU A 96 7.45 -10.15 -7.26
C LEU A 96 6.92 -9.28 -8.41
N THR A 97 7.71 -8.29 -8.83
CA THR A 97 7.32 -7.35 -9.88
C THR A 97 7.25 -8.04 -11.24
N GLU A 98 8.22 -8.88 -11.57
CA GLU A 98 8.20 -9.66 -12.80
C GLU A 98 6.95 -10.55 -12.90
N ARG A 99 6.59 -11.20 -11.79
CA ARG A 99 5.48 -12.15 -11.77
C ARG A 99 4.10 -11.50 -11.70
N LEU A 100 3.94 -10.43 -10.91
CA LEU A 100 2.62 -9.87 -10.58
C LEU A 100 2.43 -8.42 -11.01
N GLY A 101 3.48 -7.69 -11.36
CA GLY A 101 3.43 -6.25 -11.60
C GLY A 101 2.55 -5.80 -12.78
N ASN A 102 2.24 -6.71 -13.71
CA ASN A 102 1.29 -6.46 -14.80
C ASN A 102 -0.18 -6.71 -14.41
N ARG A 103 -0.43 -7.27 -13.22
CA ARG A 103 -1.76 -7.68 -12.73
C ARG A 103 -2.22 -6.84 -11.53
N VAL A 104 -1.29 -6.37 -10.72
CA VAL A 104 -1.56 -5.69 -9.45
C VAL A 104 -0.59 -4.53 -9.24
N GLN A 105 -1.03 -3.49 -8.53
CA GLN A 105 -0.16 -2.41 -8.08
C GLN A 105 0.72 -2.91 -6.92
N LEU A 106 2.03 -2.76 -7.06
CA LEU A 106 3.03 -3.12 -6.05
C LEU A 106 3.65 -1.83 -5.50
N VAL A 107 3.23 -1.46 -4.30
CA VAL A 107 3.59 -0.18 -3.67
C VAL A 107 4.76 -0.39 -2.70
N GLY A 108 5.83 0.36 -2.89
CA GLY A 108 6.89 0.46 -1.90
C GLY A 108 6.64 1.64 -0.95
N ASP A 109 6.42 1.36 0.33
CA ASP A 109 6.46 2.32 1.43
C ASP A 109 7.83 2.28 2.10
N ASP A 110 8.11 1.26 2.90
CA ASP A 110 9.41 1.08 3.57
C ASP A 110 10.55 0.83 2.57
N LEU A 111 10.23 0.24 1.41
CA LEU A 111 11.20 0.04 0.34
C LEU A 111 11.79 1.36 -0.17
N PHE A 112 10.98 2.41 -0.30
CA PHE A 112 11.38 3.69 -0.91
C PHE A 112 11.46 4.86 0.06
N VAL A 113 10.73 4.81 1.17
CA VAL A 113 10.64 5.87 2.21
C VAL A 113 10.50 7.29 1.63
N THR A 114 9.78 7.44 0.52
CA THR A 114 9.64 8.70 -0.24
C THR A 114 10.98 9.28 -0.73
N ASN A 115 12.05 8.49 -0.76
CA ASN A 115 13.41 8.92 -1.07
C ASN A 115 13.73 8.74 -2.55
N VAL A 116 14.09 9.82 -3.23
CA VAL A 116 14.41 9.79 -4.68
C VAL A 116 15.54 8.85 -5.06
N LYS A 117 16.54 8.65 -4.18
CA LYS A 117 17.66 7.74 -4.47
C LYS A 117 17.24 6.28 -4.42
N LEU A 118 16.43 5.91 -3.41
CA LEU A 118 15.90 4.55 -3.31
C LEU A 118 14.88 4.29 -4.42
N LEU A 119 14.06 5.29 -4.76
CA LEU A 119 13.13 5.19 -5.89
C LEU A 119 13.88 5.01 -7.22
N GLU A 120 14.92 5.80 -7.49
CA GLU A 120 15.76 5.67 -8.68
C GLU A 120 16.39 4.28 -8.77
N TYR A 121 16.90 3.77 -7.64
CA TYR A 121 17.43 2.42 -7.57
C TYR A 121 16.36 1.37 -7.89
N GLY A 122 15.18 1.46 -7.27
CA GLY A 122 14.08 0.53 -7.55
C GLY A 122 13.57 0.58 -8.99
N ILE A 123 13.50 1.76 -9.60
CA ILE A 123 13.15 1.93 -11.01
C ILE A 123 14.16 1.20 -11.90
N ASN A 124 15.46 1.39 -11.66
CA ASN A 124 16.52 0.75 -12.44
C ASN A 124 16.54 -0.77 -12.27
N GLU A 125 16.20 -1.25 -11.08
CA GLU A 125 16.12 -2.67 -10.75
C GLU A 125 14.76 -3.31 -11.06
N HIS A 126 13.80 -2.55 -11.57
CA HIS A 126 12.42 -3.01 -11.84
C HIS A 126 11.71 -3.57 -10.59
N ALA A 127 11.92 -2.96 -9.44
CA ALA A 127 11.35 -3.34 -8.15
C ALA A 127 10.13 -2.50 -7.80
N GLY A 128 8.95 -3.10 -7.77
CA GLY A 128 7.69 -2.39 -7.60
C GLY A 128 7.19 -1.70 -8.87
N ASN A 129 6.02 -1.08 -8.79
CA ASN A 129 5.45 -0.24 -9.87
C ASN A 129 4.65 0.95 -9.32
N ALA A 130 4.74 1.18 -8.01
CA ALA A 130 4.14 2.32 -7.32
C ALA A 130 4.94 2.68 -6.07
N ILE A 131 4.79 3.92 -5.62
CA ILE A 131 5.42 4.43 -4.40
C ILE A 131 4.38 5.08 -3.49
N LEU A 132 4.50 4.84 -2.18
CA LEU A 132 3.80 5.59 -1.17
C LEU A 132 4.53 6.92 -0.90
N ILE A 133 3.79 8.02 -0.86
CA ILE A 133 4.34 9.37 -0.70
C ILE A 133 3.93 9.91 0.66
N LYS A 134 4.91 10.07 1.54
CA LYS A 134 4.76 10.62 2.89
C LYS A 134 5.60 11.91 3.00
N PRO A 135 5.00 13.11 2.85
CA PRO A 135 5.76 14.37 2.84
C PRO A 135 6.64 14.59 4.08
N ASN A 136 6.15 14.18 5.25
CA ASN A 136 6.91 14.34 6.51
C ASN A 136 7.98 13.25 6.72
N GLN A 137 8.00 12.18 5.94
CA GLN A 137 9.04 11.15 6.00
C GLN A 137 10.31 11.63 5.30
N ILE A 138 10.18 12.24 4.12
CA ILE A 138 11.30 12.86 3.41
C ILE A 138 11.63 14.25 3.94
N GLY A 139 10.64 15.01 4.41
CA GLY A 139 10.79 16.20 5.22
C GLY A 139 10.57 17.53 4.51
N THR A 140 10.64 17.62 3.19
CA THR A 140 10.38 18.85 2.43
C THR A 140 9.41 18.63 1.26
N LEU A 141 8.65 19.67 0.91
CA LEU A 141 7.79 19.63 -0.28
C LEU A 141 8.60 19.50 -1.58
N THR A 142 9.77 20.09 -1.64
CA THR A 142 10.65 20.00 -2.81
C THR A 142 11.04 18.55 -3.09
N GLU A 143 11.47 17.80 -2.09
CA GLU A 143 11.83 16.39 -2.22
C GLU A 143 10.59 15.52 -2.47
N THR A 144 9.46 15.82 -1.82
CA THR A 144 8.19 15.15 -2.07
C THR A 144 7.77 15.28 -3.55
N ILE A 145 7.81 16.51 -4.09
CA ILE A 145 7.47 16.78 -5.49
C ILE A 145 8.46 16.08 -6.43
N ALA A 146 9.74 16.06 -6.09
CA ALA A 146 10.76 15.37 -6.88
C ALA A 146 10.49 13.85 -6.94
N ALA A 147 10.13 13.23 -5.81
CA ALA A 147 9.78 11.81 -5.77
C ALA A 147 8.53 11.50 -6.62
N VAL A 148 7.46 12.29 -6.48
CA VAL A 148 6.24 12.14 -7.30
C VAL A 148 6.55 12.28 -8.77
N LYS A 149 7.34 13.30 -9.16
CA LYS A 149 7.70 13.52 -10.56
C LYS A 149 8.52 12.35 -11.13
N MET A 150 9.57 11.94 -10.41
CA MET A 150 10.41 10.80 -10.82
C MET A 150 9.59 9.52 -11.01
N ALA A 151 8.71 9.20 -10.07
CA ALA A 151 7.81 8.05 -10.18
C ALA A 151 6.96 8.12 -11.46
N LYS A 152 6.31 9.25 -11.70
CA LYS A 152 5.43 9.45 -12.86
C LYS A 152 6.22 9.40 -14.19
N ASP A 153 7.39 10.02 -14.24
CA ASP A 153 8.24 10.02 -15.43
C ASP A 153 8.72 8.58 -15.79
N ALA A 154 8.83 7.70 -14.76
CA ALA A 154 9.16 6.28 -14.92
C ALA A 154 7.95 5.35 -15.11
N GLY A 155 6.72 5.89 -15.14
CA GLY A 155 5.50 5.09 -15.27
C GLY A 155 5.02 4.43 -13.97
N TYR A 156 5.64 4.75 -12.84
CA TYR A 156 5.18 4.31 -11.52
C TYR A 156 3.94 5.09 -11.09
N ARG A 157 3.03 4.42 -10.40
CA ARG A 157 1.90 5.08 -9.72
C ARG A 157 2.36 5.70 -8.41
N THR A 158 1.61 6.68 -7.94
CA THR A 158 1.88 7.38 -6.68
C THR A 158 0.64 7.34 -5.80
N VAL A 159 0.83 7.10 -4.50
CA VAL A 159 -0.24 7.10 -3.50
C VAL A 159 0.14 8.12 -2.43
N MET A 160 -0.57 9.24 -2.33
CA MET A 160 -0.37 10.20 -1.24
C MET A 160 -0.84 9.59 0.07
N SER A 161 -0.05 9.69 1.14
CA SER A 161 -0.35 8.97 2.38
C SER A 161 -0.31 9.85 3.62
N HIS A 162 -1.19 9.53 4.54
CA HIS A 162 -1.13 9.96 5.93
C HIS A 162 -0.06 9.18 6.72
N ARG A 163 -0.03 9.40 8.03
CA ARG A 163 0.70 8.57 9.00
C ARG A 163 -0.28 7.96 10.01
N SER A 164 0.17 6.92 10.76
CA SER A 164 -0.65 6.33 11.85
C SER A 164 -1.01 7.35 12.92
N GLY A 165 -0.10 8.25 13.29
CA GLY A 165 -0.38 9.47 14.06
C GLY A 165 -0.69 10.62 13.11
N GLU A 166 -1.86 11.25 13.26
CA GLU A 166 -2.35 12.33 12.39
C GLU A 166 -3.00 13.46 13.16
N THR A 167 -3.14 14.60 12.47
CA THR A 167 -3.90 15.78 12.89
C THR A 167 -5.00 16.08 11.87
N GLU A 168 -5.82 17.10 12.10
CA GLU A 168 -6.83 17.57 11.16
C GLU A 168 -6.27 18.41 9.99
N ASP A 169 -4.94 18.55 9.87
CA ASP A 169 -4.30 19.19 8.72
C ASP A 169 -4.69 18.49 7.41
N THR A 170 -5.03 19.27 6.39
CA THR A 170 -5.53 18.78 5.10
C THR A 170 -4.52 18.89 3.96
N SER A 171 -3.27 19.27 4.24
CA SER A 171 -2.24 19.50 3.23
C SER A 171 -2.08 18.34 2.26
N ILE A 172 -2.15 17.08 2.73
CA ILE A 172 -2.02 15.91 1.85
C ILE A 172 -3.17 15.77 0.84
N ALA A 173 -4.37 16.28 1.15
CA ALA A 173 -5.47 16.30 0.18
C ALA A 173 -5.16 17.26 -0.97
N HIS A 174 -4.67 18.48 -0.67
CA HIS A 174 -4.23 19.43 -1.68
C HIS A 174 -3.05 18.91 -2.51
N LEU A 175 -2.07 18.27 -1.86
CA LEU A 175 -0.93 17.68 -2.54
C LEU A 175 -1.35 16.53 -3.47
N ALA A 176 -2.27 15.68 -3.03
CA ALA A 176 -2.78 14.58 -3.85
C ALA A 176 -3.41 15.09 -5.14
N VAL A 177 -4.26 16.12 -5.05
CA VAL A 177 -4.91 16.73 -6.21
C VAL A 177 -3.91 17.55 -7.03
N GLY A 178 -3.13 18.44 -6.39
CA GLY A 178 -2.22 19.36 -7.06
C GLY A 178 -1.07 18.65 -7.80
N LEU A 179 -0.59 17.52 -7.28
CA LEU A 179 0.42 16.69 -7.93
C LEU A 179 -0.19 15.60 -8.82
N GLY A 180 -1.51 15.45 -8.81
CA GLY A 180 -2.22 14.44 -9.60
C GLY A 180 -1.76 13.02 -9.26
N THR A 181 -1.65 12.67 -7.98
CA THR A 181 -1.24 11.32 -7.57
C THR A 181 -2.29 10.26 -7.94
N GLY A 182 -3.54 10.67 -8.11
CA GLY A 182 -4.66 9.80 -8.47
C GLY A 182 -5.15 8.90 -7.34
N GLN A 183 -4.38 8.80 -6.25
CA GLN A 183 -4.66 7.95 -5.11
C GLN A 183 -4.27 8.65 -3.81
N ILE A 184 -5.01 8.36 -2.74
CA ILE A 184 -4.72 8.79 -1.39
C ILE A 184 -5.01 7.68 -0.38
N LYS A 185 -4.08 7.41 0.53
CA LYS A 185 -4.24 6.52 1.69
C LYS A 185 -4.36 7.41 2.92
N THR A 186 -5.57 7.58 3.49
CA THR A 186 -5.80 8.60 4.53
C THR A 186 -6.75 8.17 5.64
N GLY A 187 -6.84 6.89 5.90
CA GLY A 187 -7.63 6.32 6.99
C GLY A 187 -9.05 5.97 6.57
N SER A 188 -9.83 5.50 7.54
CA SER A 188 -11.21 5.06 7.35
C SER A 188 -12.21 6.22 7.55
N LEU A 189 -13.48 5.88 7.68
CA LEU A 189 -14.63 6.80 7.67
C LEU A 189 -14.98 7.37 9.06
N SER A 190 -14.09 7.22 10.02
CA SER A 190 -14.26 7.75 11.39
C SER A 190 -12.96 8.41 11.86
N ARG A 191 -13.05 9.18 12.96
CA ARG A 191 -12.02 10.04 13.52
C ARG A 191 -11.75 11.28 12.67
N SER A 192 -11.84 12.45 13.31
CA SER A 192 -11.82 13.74 12.62
C SER A 192 -10.52 14.01 11.84
N GLU A 193 -9.39 13.53 12.34
CA GLU A 193 -8.10 13.64 11.65
C GLU A 193 -8.05 12.86 10.32
N ARG A 194 -8.96 11.91 10.10
CA ARG A 194 -9.09 11.17 8.82
C ARG A 194 -10.12 11.83 7.92
N ILE A 195 -11.33 12.02 8.45
CA ILE A 195 -12.43 12.59 7.65
C ILE A 195 -12.18 14.03 7.22
N ALA A 196 -11.32 14.78 7.90
CA ALA A 196 -10.91 16.12 7.47
C ALA A 196 -10.35 16.12 6.04
N LYS A 197 -9.53 15.10 5.67
CA LYS A 197 -8.95 14.97 4.34
C LYS A 197 -10.01 14.65 3.28
N TYR A 198 -10.96 13.77 3.60
CA TYR A 198 -12.07 13.46 2.70
C TYR A 198 -12.98 14.67 2.48
N ASN A 199 -13.32 15.40 3.55
CA ASN A 199 -14.09 16.62 3.44
C ASN A 199 -13.36 17.69 2.61
N GLU A 200 -12.03 17.77 2.72
CA GLU A 200 -11.25 18.69 1.92
C GLU A 200 -11.21 18.31 0.44
N LEU A 201 -11.12 17.03 0.12
CA LEU A 201 -11.26 16.54 -1.27
C LEU A 201 -12.61 16.94 -1.86
N ILE A 202 -13.70 16.86 -1.08
CA ILE A 202 -15.04 17.31 -1.50
C ILE A 202 -15.06 18.83 -1.75
N ARG A 203 -14.32 19.65 -0.95
CA ARG A 203 -14.25 21.10 -1.18
C ARG A 203 -13.43 21.48 -2.40
N ILE A 204 -12.44 20.65 -2.77
CA ILE A 204 -11.58 20.88 -3.94
C ILE A 204 -12.31 20.50 -5.24
N ALA A 205 -13.20 19.49 -5.21
CA ALA A 205 -13.95 19.00 -6.36
C ALA A 205 -15.01 20.03 -6.82
#